data_4bc1db763d6965a4257671c7dc233b8c
#
_entry.id   4bc1db763d6965a4257671c7dc233b8c
#
_cell.length_a   1.000
_cell.length_b   1.000
_cell.length_c   1.000
_cell.angle_alpha   90.00
_cell.angle_beta   90.00
_cell.angle_gamma   90.00
#
_symmetry.space_group_name_H-M   'P 1'
#
loop_
_entity.id
_entity.type
_entity.pdbx_description
1 polymer ?
#
loop_
_entity_poly.entity_id
_entity_poly.type
_entity_poly.pdbx_seq_one_letter_code
_entity_poly.pdbx_strand_id
1 'polypeptide(L)'
;MKSILFLTIVLFFVISPAHAQLPLSDATGFINRLNIQTSGQVFEIKLVSNFDLTDYRFEKDQKQLILYLESGLENNLGEIIVPKNLLTGNFTFYLNDQEFFPKMQFNDKINFITLNFTGLGTNVVKISSTEYLSGLDEIIQIDDDIPVEPFYDTYIAENSFDNYLMWIIVGGVAIIVVFTVVKFVKNKN
;
A
#
# COMPACT_ATOMS: atom_id res chain seq x y z
N MET A 1 43.54 -3.37 -25.06
CA MET A 1 42.40 -4.29 -25.00
C MET A 1 41.97 -4.64 -23.57
N LYS A 2 42.86 -4.97 -22.61
CA LYS A 2 42.49 -5.32 -21.23
C LYS A 2 41.78 -4.18 -20.48
N SER A 3 42.19 -2.92 -20.68
CA SER A 3 41.59 -1.74 -20.03
C SER A 3 40.15 -1.46 -20.47
N ILE A 4 39.81 -1.72 -21.74
CA ILE A 4 38.44 -1.51 -22.27
C ILE A 4 37.50 -2.58 -21.72
N LEU A 5 37.96 -3.82 -21.58
CA LEU A 5 37.17 -4.91 -20.96
C LEU A 5 36.86 -4.61 -19.51
N PHE A 6 37.85 -4.08 -18.77
CA PHE A 6 37.66 -3.72 -17.36
C PHE A 6 36.67 -2.58 -17.20
N LEU A 7 36.72 -1.55 -18.05
CA LEU A 7 35.78 -0.43 -18.05
C LEU A 7 34.34 -0.88 -18.34
N THR A 8 34.16 -1.84 -19.27
CA THR A 8 32.83 -2.37 -19.61
C THR A 8 32.23 -3.17 -18.45
N ILE A 9 33.05 -3.95 -17.75
CA ILE A 9 32.63 -4.72 -16.56
C ILE A 9 32.23 -3.77 -15.43
N VAL A 10 33.02 -2.73 -15.16
CA VAL A 10 32.70 -1.73 -14.13
C VAL A 10 31.38 -0.99 -14.47
N LEU A 11 31.16 -0.66 -15.75
CA LEU A 11 29.92 0.00 -16.18
C LEU A 11 28.69 -0.88 -15.94
N PHE A 12 28.78 -2.20 -16.10
CA PHE A 12 27.68 -3.14 -15.82
C PHE A 12 27.31 -3.19 -14.33
N PHE A 13 28.27 -3.01 -13.43
CA PHE A 13 27.98 -2.98 -11.98
C PHE A 13 27.36 -1.65 -11.53
N VAL A 14 27.57 -0.55 -12.25
CA VAL A 14 27.02 0.76 -11.91
C VAL A 14 25.55 0.91 -12.37
N ILE A 15 25.12 0.10 -13.35
CA ILE A 15 23.74 0.10 -13.87
C ILE A 15 22.89 -0.97 -13.16
N SER A 16 23.28 -1.42 -11.98
CA SER A 16 22.35 -2.22 -11.18
C SER A 16 21.13 -1.33 -10.88
N PRO A 17 19.93 -1.64 -11.41
CA PRO A 17 18.76 -0.87 -11.03
C PRO A 17 18.66 -0.96 -9.51
N ALA A 18 18.69 0.17 -8.84
CA ALA A 18 18.23 0.22 -7.47
C ALA A 18 16.77 -0.23 -7.54
N HIS A 19 16.51 -1.49 -7.25
CA HIS A 19 15.16 -1.93 -7.03
C HIS A 19 14.67 -1.09 -5.86
N ALA A 20 13.86 -0.07 -6.18
CA ALA A 20 13.05 0.58 -5.18
C ALA A 20 12.39 -0.56 -4.42
N GLN A 21 12.69 -0.69 -3.14
CA GLN A 21 12.03 -1.68 -2.30
C GLN A 21 10.55 -1.42 -2.48
N LEU A 22 9.87 -2.34 -3.15
CA LEU A 22 8.42 -2.38 -3.15
C LEU A 22 8.01 -2.26 -1.68
N PRO A 23 7.07 -1.38 -1.35
CA PRO A 23 6.61 -1.29 0.02
C PRO A 23 6.28 -2.72 0.47
N LEU A 24 6.82 -3.10 1.62
CA LEU A 24 6.76 -4.47 2.16
C LEU A 24 5.32 -5.01 2.21
N SER A 25 4.35 -4.11 2.17
CA SER A 25 2.92 -4.37 2.19
C SER A 25 2.40 -5.17 0.97
N ASP A 26 3.04 -5.07 -0.19
CA ASP A 26 2.55 -5.77 -1.39
C ASP A 26 3.16 -7.17 -1.60
N ALA A 27 4.22 -7.52 -0.85
CA ALA A 27 4.99 -8.74 -1.10
C ALA A 27 4.65 -9.93 -0.19
N THR A 28 3.88 -9.76 0.90
CA THR A 28 3.86 -10.76 1.97
C THR A 28 2.50 -11.07 2.60
N GLY A 29 1.36 -10.62 2.05
CA GLY A 29 0.11 -10.87 2.76
C GLY A 29 -1.16 -10.79 1.92
N PHE A 30 -2.26 -11.22 2.53
CA PHE A 30 -3.60 -11.02 2.00
C PHE A 30 -3.96 -9.54 2.07
N ILE A 31 -4.53 -9.03 0.99
CA ILE A 31 -5.02 -7.65 0.93
C ILE A 31 -6.53 -7.66 1.11
N ASN A 32 -7.00 -7.07 2.19
CA ASN A 32 -8.41 -6.86 2.47
C ASN A 32 -8.75 -5.38 2.39
N ARG A 33 -9.87 -5.06 1.74
CA ARG A 33 -10.43 -3.70 1.65
C ARG A 33 -11.76 -3.68 2.41
N LEU A 34 -11.84 -2.85 3.44
CA LEU A 34 -13.00 -2.70 4.27
C LEU A 34 -13.68 -1.38 3.92
N ASN A 35 -14.91 -1.43 3.45
CA ASN A 35 -15.70 -0.25 3.13
C ASN A 35 -16.58 0.13 4.33
N ILE A 36 -16.21 1.19 5.02
CA ILE A 36 -16.98 1.74 6.14
C ILE A 36 -17.95 2.78 5.63
N GLN A 37 -19.22 2.42 5.61
CA GLN A 37 -20.28 3.34 5.23
C GLN A 37 -20.83 4.04 6.49
N THR A 38 -20.63 5.35 6.57
CA THR A 38 -21.06 6.14 7.72
C THR A 38 -21.29 7.60 7.33
N SER A 39 -22.33 8.22 7.91
CA SER A 39 -22.71 9.62 7.67
C SER A 39 -22.80 9.99 6.17
N GLY A 40 -23.37 9.09 5.36
CA GLY A 40 -23.55 9.31 3.92
C GLY A 40 -22.27 9.21 3.08
N GLN A 41 -21.16 8.80 3.68
CA GLN A 41 -19.86 8.63 3.01
C GLN A 41 -19.37 7.20 3.12
N VAL A 42 -18.48 6.80 2.20
CA VAL A 42 -17.79 5.52 2.21
C VAL A 42 -16.29 5.77 2.40
N PHE A 43 -15.71 5.11 3.39
CA PHE A 43 -14.28 5.17 3.69
C PHE A 43 -13.66 3.79 3.45
N GLU A 44 -12.62 3.73 2.65
CA GLU A 44 -11.87 2.51 2.44
C GLU A 44 -10.74 2.41 3.49
N ILE A 45 -10.74 1.32 4.25
CA ILE A 45 -9.63 0.89 5.10
C ILE A 45 -8.95 -0.28 4.40
N LYS A 46 -7.62 -0.22 4.25
CA LYS A 46 -6.84 -1.32 3.68
C LYS A 46 -6.14 -2.07 4.81
N LEU A 47 -6.28 -3.38 4.85
CA LEU A 47 -5.54 -4.29 5.71
C LEU A 47 -4.69 -5.22 4.85
N VAL A 48 -3.38 -5.24 5.08
CA VAL A 48 -2.44 -6.21 4.49
C VAL A 48 -1.89 -7.06 5.62
N SER A 49 -2.04 -8.38 5.57
CA SER A 49 -1.71 -9.26 6.69
C SER A 49 -1.32 -10.67 6.25
N ASN A 50 -0.62 -11.40 7.12
CA ASN A 50 -0.36 -12.83 6.98
C ASN A 50 -1.42 -13.71 7.67
N PHE A 51 -2.55 -13.11 8.06
CA PHE A 51 -3.73 -13.75 8.66
C PHE A 51 -4.98 -13.33 7.91
N ASP A 52 -6.05 -14.10 8.04
CA ASP A 52 -7.33 -13.84 7.39
C ASP A 52 -8.17 -12.85 8.20
N LEU A 53 -8.85 -11.93 7.50
CA LEU A 53 -9.93 -11.12 8.05
C LEU A 53 -11.25 -11.85 7.80
N THR A 54 -11.89 -12.34 8.84
CA THR A 54 -13.15 -13.09 8.73
C THR A 54 -14.38 -12.18 8.76
N ASP A 55 -14.32 -11.09 9.53
CA ASP A 55 -15.40 -10.11 9.63
C ASP A 55 -14.87 -8.78 10.16
N TYR A 56 -15.64 -7.71 10.02
CA TYR A 56 -15.36 -6.42 10.64
C TYR A 56 -16.64 -5.68 11.00
N ARG A 57 -16.56 -4.83 12.03
CA ARG A 57 -17.66 -3.96 12.46
C ARG A 57 -17.14 -2.57 12.77
N PHE A 58 -17.89 -1.56 12.37
CA PHE A 58 -17.62 -0.18 12.75
C PHE A 58 -18.73 0.34 13.66
N GLU A 59 -18.37 0.75 14.86
CA GLU A 59 -19.27 1.30 15.87
C GLU A 59 -19.04 2.81 15.99
N LYS A 60 -19.86 3.59 15.28
CA LYS A 60 -19.67 5.05 15.17
C LYS A 60 -19.78 5.76 16.54
N ASP A 61 -20.71 5.31 17.39
CA ASP A 61 -20.95 5.94 18.69
C ASP A 61 -19.76 5.74 19.66
N GLN A 62 -19.05 4.65 19.51
CA GLN A 62 -17.81 4.33 20.23
C GLN A 62 -16.57 4.76 19.49
N LYS A 63 -16.70 5.26 18.25
CA LYS A 63 -15.59 5.59 17.34
C LYS A 63 -14.60 4.44 17.24
N GLN A 64 -15.13 3.22 17.07
CA GLN A 64 -14.39 1.98 17.18
C GLN A 64 -14.52 1.13 15.92
N LEU A 65 -13.39 0.64 15.43
CA LEU A 65 -13.30 -0.41 14.43
C LEU A 65 -12.96 -1.73 15.14
N ILE A 66 -13.74 -2.76 14.90
CA ILE A 66 -13.54 -4.11 15.41
C ILE A 66 -13.22 -5.02 14.23
N LEU A 67 -12.12 -5.76 14.31
CA LEU A 67 -11.66 -6.71 13.30
C LEU A 67 -11.67 -8.11 13.91
N TYR A 68 -12.31 -9.06 13.22
CA TYR A 68 -12.29 -10.47 13.57
C TYR A 68 -11.31 -11.19 12.64
N LEU A 69 -10.29 -11.78 13.23
CA LEU A 69 -9.13 -12.33 12.53
C LEU A 69 -9.03 -13.82 12.77
N GLU A 70 -8.58 -14.57 11.77
CA GLU A 70 -8.24 -15.97 11.91
C GLU A 70 -6.79 -16.19 11.48
N SER A 71 -5.98 -16.76 12.36
CA SER A 71 -4.57 -16.97 12.11
C SER A 71 -4.18 -18.43 12.09
N GLY A 72 -3.57 -18.86 10.98
CA GLY A 72 -2.90 -20.14 10.85
C GLY A 72 -1.45 -20.16 11.34
N LEU A 73 -0.91 -19.02 11.76
CA LEU A 73 0.47 -18.84 12.20
C LEU A 73 0.51 -18.35 13.64
N GLU A 74 1.54 -18.70 14.37
CA GLU A 74 1.75 -18.21 15.73
C GLU A 74 2.18 -16.73 15.74
N ASN A 75 2.99 -16.31 14.76
CA ASN A 75 3.45 -14.94 14.63
C ASN A 75 2.66 -14.22 13.54
N ASN A 76 1.92 -13.19 13.95
CA ASN A 76 1.01 -12.44 13.12
C ASN A 76 1.54 -11.05 12.84
N LEU A 77 1.58 -10.69 11.57
CA LEU A 77 1.97 -9.37 11.11
C LEU A 77 0.91 -8.82 10.16
N GLY A 78 0.47 -7.59 10.42
CA GLY A 78 -0.45 -6.87 9.55
C GLY A 78 -0.21 -5.37 9.58
N GLU A 79 -0.62 -4.70 8.53
CA GLU A 79 -0.62 -3.25 8.42
C GLU A 79 -2.02 -2.78 8.05
N ILE A 80 -2.56 -1.87 8.85
CA ILE A 80 -3.86 -1.26 8.62
C ILE A 80 -3.64 0.19 8.22
N ILE A 81 -4.27 0.60 7.12
CA ILE A 81 -4.28 1.97 6.65
C ILE A 81 -5.66 2.55 6.89
N VAL A 82 -5.76 3.49 7.80
CA VAL A 82 -7.03 4.13 8.22
C VAL A 82 -7.00 5.60 7.78
N PRO A 83 -8.01 6.06 7.01
CA PRO A 83 -8.14 7.48 6.68
C PRO A 83 -8.31 8.35 7.93
N LYS A 84 -7.58 9.46 8.02
CA LYS A 84 -7.68 10.40 9.15
C LYS A 84 -9.04 11.08 9.27
N ASN A 85 -9.70 11.28 8.15
CA ASN A 85 -11.04 11.84 8.14
C ASN A 85 -12.10 10.83 8.64
N LEU A 86 -11.79 9.54 8.74
CA LEU A 86 -12.66 8.57 9.41
C LEU A 86 -12.35 8.49 10.92
N LEU A 87 -11.11 8.19 11.28
CA LEU A 87 -10.67 8.06 12.68
C LEU A 87 -9.37 8.83 12.90
N THR A 88 -9.32 9.67 13.94
CA THR A 88 -8.12 10.45 14.29
C THR A 88 -8.06 10.76 15.79
N GLY A 89 -7.09 11.57 16.19
CA GLY A 89 -6.83 11.87 17.58
C GLY A 89 -6.01 10.78 18.28
N ASN A 90 -6.33 10.51 19.55
CA ASN A 90 -5.65 9.48 20.32
C ASN A 90 -6.29 8.12 20.08
N PHE A 91 -5.47 7.12 19.82
CA PHE A 91 -5.92 5.75 19.59
C PHE A 91 -5.69 4.88 20.83
N THR A 92 -6.64 3.97 21.08
CA THR A 92 -6.52 2.90 22.05
C THR A 92 -6.79 1.57 21.35
N PHE A 93 -5.97 0.58 21.63
CA PHE A 93 -6.05 -0.72 20.98
C PHE A 93 -6.24 -1.83 22.00
N TYR A 94 -7.03 -2.82 21.61
CA TYR A 94 -7.20 -4.06 22.38
C TYR A 94 -7.04 -5.25 21.43
N LEU A 95 -6.35 -6.27 21.92
CA LEU A 95 -6.25 -7.59 21.29
C LEU A 95 -6.86 -8.61 22.28
N ASN A 96 -7.95 -9.28 21.88
CA ASN A 96 -8.68 -10.23 22.73
C ASN A 96 -9.03 -9.62 24.11
N ASP A 97 -9.53 -8.38 24.10
CA ASP A 97 -9.91 -7.58 25.28
C ASP A 97 -8.74 -7.19 26.21
N GLN A 98 -7.51 -7.46 25.84
CA GLN A 98 -6.31 -6.97 26.54
C GLN A 98 -5.75 -5.75 25.83
N GLU A 99 -5.30 -4.77 26.60
CA GLU A 99 -4.66 -3.57 26.04
C GLU A 99 -3.43 -3.98 25.19
N PHE A 100 -3.35 -3.38 24.00
CA PHE A 100 -2.35 -3.71 22.99
C PHE A 100 -1.71 -2.43 22.46
N PHE A 101 -0.42 -2.45 22.19
CA PHE A 101 0.35 -1.27 21.77
C PHE A 101 1.01 -1.51 20.41
N PRO A 102 0.29 -1.37 19.30
CA PRO A 102 0.85 -1.50 17.96
C PRO A 102 1.74 -0.30 17.63
N LYS A 103 2.65 -0.48 16.68
CA LYS A 103 3.40 0.63 16.12
C LYS A 103 2.49 1.48 15.25
N MET A 104 2.47 2.79 15.48
CA MET A 104 1.74 3.75 14.66
C MET A 104 2.67 4.69 13.92
N GLN A 105 2.29 5.01 12.69
CA GLN A 105 2.85 6.10 11.89
C GLN A 105 1.68 6.85 11.23
N PHE A 106 1.88 8.11 10.90
CA PHE A 106 0.82 8.90 10.26
C PHE A 106 1.42 9.95 9.33
N ASN A 107 0.66 10.31 8.34
CA ASN A 107 0.88 11.50 7.50
C ASN A 107 -0.35 12.40 7.56
N ASP A 108 -0.47 13.39 6.66
CA ASP A 108 -1.58 14.35 6.68
C ASP A 108 -2.95 13.72 6.40
N LYS A 109 -3.00 12.56 5.72
CA LYS A 109 -4.25 11.96 5.23
C LYS A 109 -4.61 10.63 5.89
N ILE A 110 -3.61 9.87 6.34
CA ILE A 110 -3.79 8.47 6.76
C ILE A 110 -2.99 8.14 8.01
N ASN A 111 -3.51 7.18 8.78
CA ASN A 111 -2.84 6.53 9.89
C ASN A 111 -2.40 5.13 9.44
N PHE A 112 -1.15 4.77 9.68
CA PHE A 112 -0.59 3.44 9.49
C PHE A 112 -0.46 2.75 10.84
N ILE A 113 -1.08 1.60 11.00
CA ILE A 113 -1.07 0.83 12.23
C ILE A 113 -0.46 -0.53 11.92
N THR A 114 0.70 -0.81 12.49
CA THR A 114 1.38 -2.11 12.32
C THR A 114 1.00 -3.03 13.46
N LEU A 115 0.20 -4.04 13.18
CA LEU A 115 -0.14 -5.11 14.10
C LEU A 115 0.98 -6.14 14.11
N ASN A 116 1.51 -6.43 15.29
CA ASN A 116 2.49 -7.52 15.50
C ASN A 116 2.10 -8.23 16.80
N PHE A 117 1.57 -9.44 16.69
CA PHE A 117 1.07 -10.18 17.84
C PHE A 117 1.26 -11.69 17.66
N THR A 118 1.19 -12.42 18.78
CA THR A 118 1.24 -13.89 18.79
C THR A 118 -0.13 -14.47 19.10
N GLY A 119 -0.48 -15.58 18.48
CA GLY A 119 -1.71 -16.32 18.73
C GLY A 119 -2.22 -17.03 17.47
N LEU A 120 -2.51 -18.31 17.61
CA LEU A 120 -3.19 -19.13 16.62
C LEU A 120 -4.71 -19.00 16.76
N GLY A 121 -5.44 -19.24 15.67
CA GLY A 121 -6.89 -19.27 15.66
C GLY A 121 -7.51 -17.87 15.66
N THR A 122 -8.68 -17.77 16.26
CA THR A 122 -9.50 -16.56 16.25
C THR A 122 -8.94 -15.49 17.19
N ASN A 123 -8.75 -14.29 16.65
CA ASN A 123 -8.32 -13.11 17.38
C ASN A 123 -9.24 -11.93 17.08
N VAL A 124 -9.43 -11.04 18.06
CA VAL A 124 -10.24 -9.84 17.90
C VAL A 124 -9.38 -8.61 18.20
N VAL A 125 -9.25 -7.73 17.21
CA VAL A 125 -8.58 -6.43 17.37
C VAL A 125 -9.63 -5.33 17.42
N LYS A 126 -9.60 -4.51 18.48
CA LYS A 126 -10.45 -3.32 18.62
C LYS A 126 -9.56 -2.08 18.55
N ILE A 127 -9.94 -1.14 17.69
CA ILE A 127 -9.25 0.12 17.45
C ILE A 127 -10.23 1.24 17.76
N SER A 128 -10.03 1.94 18.86
CA SER A 128 -10.84 3.09 19.25
C SER A 128 -10.07 4.38 19.06
N SER A 129 -10.77 5.47 18.73
CA SER A 129 -10.17 6.80 18.58
C SER A 129 -10.95 7.85 19.36
N THR A 130 -10.31 8.97 19.68
CA THR A 130 -10.99 10.08 20.35
C THR A 130 -11.81 10.94 19.39
N GLU A 131 -11.47 10.93 18.09
CA GLU A 131 -12.10 11.76 17.08
C GLU A 131 -12.58 10.91 15.88
N TYR A 132 -13.74 11.28 15.36
CA TYR A 132 -14.42 10.62 14.25
C TYR A 132 -14.96 11.67 13.29
N LEU A 133 -14.83 11.43 11.98
CA LEU A 133 -15.22 12.32 10.90
C LEU A 133 -14.61 13.74 11.01
N SER A 134 -13.35 13.81 11.41
CA SER A 134 -12.64 15.08 11.54
C SER A 134 -12.28 15.68 10.19
N GLY A 135 -12.46 17.00 10.05
CA GLY A 135 -12.07 17.73 8.83
C GLY A 135 -12.99 17.50 7.62
N LEU A 136 -14.17 16.95 7.84
CA LEU A 136 -15.25 16.98 6.87
C LEU A 136 -16.02 18.28 7.13
N ASP A 137 -15.97 19.22 6.21
CA ASP A 137 -16.88 20.36 6.21
C ASP A 137 -18.31 19.82 6.22
N GLU A 138 -19.22 20.47 6.97
CA GLU A 138 -20.63 20.07 7.03
C GLU A 138 -21.16 19.85 5.61
N ILE A 139 -21.41 18.58 5.29
CA ILE A 139 -22.02 18.26 4.01
C ILE A 139 -23.42 18.82 4.05
N ILE A 140 -23.66 19.84 3.25
CA ILE A 140 -24.99 20.31 2.90
C ILE A 140 -25.80 19.05 2.59
N GLN A 141 -26.88 18.80 3.34
CA GLN A 141 -27.83 17.73 3.05
C GLN A 141 -28.23 17.88 1.59
N ILE A 142 -27.71 17.00 0.74
CA ILE A 142 -28.17 16.90 -0.63
C ILE A 142 -29.54 16.22 -0.55
N ASP A 143 -30.55 16.97 -0.94
CA ASP A 143 -31.92 16.54 -1.08
C ASP A 143 -32.01 15.22 -1.86
N ASP A 144 -32.79 14.26 -1.39
CA ASP A 144 -32.88 12.87 -1.86
C ASP A 144 -33.40 12.68 -3.30
N ASP A 145 -33.44 13.74 -4.12
CA ASP A 145 -34.09 13.74 -5.46
C ASP A 145 -33.11 13.79 -6.65
N ILE A 146 -31.80 13.48 -6.47
CA ILE A 146 -30.92 13.36 -7.63
C ILE A 146 -30.85 11.89 -8.07
N PRO A 147 -31.27 11.54 -9.30
CA PRO A 147 -31.11 10.19 -9.83
C PRO A 147 -29.61 9.82 -9.85
N VAL A 148 -29.26 8.77 -9.13
CA VAL A 148 -27.89 8.23 -9.15
C VAL A 148 -27.67 7.61 -10.52
N GLU A 149 -26.98 8.29 -11.42
CA GLU A 149 -26.45 7.65 -12.62
C GLU A 149 -25.43 6.59 -12.19
N PRO A 150 -25.43 5.40 -12.82
CA PRO A 150 -24.47 4.37 -12.45
C PRO A 150 -23.05 4.88 -12.72
N PHE A 151 -22.25 4.94 -11.66
CA PHE A 151 -20.83 5.27 -11.72
C PHE A 151 -20.12 4.14 -12.47
N TYR A 152 -19.81 4.40 -13.74
CA TYR A 152 -18.91 3.52 -14.48
C TYR A 152 -17.50 3.75 -13.97
N ASP A 153 -16.95 2.76 -13.28
CA ASP A 153 -15.52 2.70 -12.98
C ASP A 153 -14.74 2.83 -14.29
N THR A 154 -14.37 4.06 -14.61
CA THR A 154 -13.33 4.29 -15.61
C THR A 154 -12.03 3.87 -14.94
N TYR A 155 -11.65 2.61 -15.10
CA TYR A 155 -10.29 2.17 -14.85
C TYR A 155 -9.40 3.05 -15.73
N ILE A 156 -8.83 4.09 -15.14
CA ILE A 156 -7.67 4.76 -15.72
C ILE A 156 -6.58 3.68 -15.67
N ALA A 157 -6.37 3.03 -16.80
CA ALA A 157 -5.26 2.12 -16.99
C ALA A 157 -4.00 2.90 -16.61
N GLU A 158 -3.44 2.56 -15.46
CA GLU A 158 -2.20 3.08 -14.97
C GLU A 158 -1.15 2.84 -16.04
N ASN A 159 -0.58 3.93 -16.50
CA ASN A 159 0.29 4.09 -17.64
C ASN A 159 1.25 2.92 -17.88
N SER A 160 0.91 2.03 -18.79
CA SER A 160 1.85 1.11 -19.43
C SER A 160 2.92 1.85 -20.28
N PHE A 161 2.78 3.17 -20.44
CA PHE A 161 3.70 4.01 -21.21
C PHE A 161 5.10 4.10 -20.57
N ASP A 162 5.20 4.13 -19.25
CA ASP A 162 6.51 4.24 -18.57
C ASP A 162 7.36 2.98 -18.75
N ASN A 163 6.75 1.81 -18.86
CA ASN A 163 7.45 0.56 -19.11
C ASN A 163 8.02 0.50 -20.55
N TYR A 164 7.29 0.98 -21.55
CA TYR A 164 7.77 1.02 -22.92
C TYR A 164 8.92 2.00 -23.12
N LEU A 165 8.87 3.15 -22.46
CA LEU A 165 9.92 4.17 -22.53
C LEU A 165 11.26 3.64 -21.96
N MET A 166 11.19 2.90 -20.86
CA MET A 166 12.37 2.24 -20.27
C MET A 166 13.00 1.24 -21.25
N TRP A 167 12.21 0.40 -21.92
CA TRP A 167 12.72 -0.59 -22.87
C TRP A 167 13.31 0.06 -24.12
N ILE A 168 12.75 1.17 -24.59
CA ILE A 168 13.29 1.94 -25.71
C ILE A 168 14.66 2.54 -25.37
N ILE A 169 14.83 3.09 -24.16
CA ILE A 169 16.10 3.66 -23.70
C ILE A 169 17.15 2.57 -23.56
N VAL A 170 16.82 1.44 -22.91
CA VAL A 170 17.75 0.30 -22.75
C VAL A 170 18.15 -0.29 -24.10
N GLY A 171 17.20 -0.47 -25.01
CA GLY A 171 17.46 -0.96 -26.36
C GLY A 171 18.33 0.00 -27.17
N GLY A 172 18.09 1.31 -27.09
CA GLY A 172 18.86 2.33 -27.76
C GLY A 172 20.33 2.37 -27.32
N VAL A 173 20.58 2.29 -26.02
CA VAL A 173 21.95 2.26 -25.46
C VAL A 173 22.68 0.99 -25.91
N ALA A 174 22.03 -0.17 -25.90
CA ALA A 174 22.65 -1.43 -26.36
C ALA A 174 23.08 -1.37 -27.81
N ILE A 175 22.27 -0.77 -28.68
CA ILE A 175 22.59 -0.61 -30.11
C ILE A 175 23.81 0.30 -30.30
N ILE A 176 23.90 1.41 -29.58
CA ILE A 176 25.03 2.35 -29.64
C ILE A 176 26.34 1.67 -29.24
N VAL A 177 26.30 0.86 -28.15
CA VAL A 177 27.47 0.11 -27.67
C VAL A 177 27.94 -0.91 -28.72
N VAL A 178 27.01 -1.68 -29.30
CA VAL A 178 27.36 -2.65 -30.34
C VAL A 178 27.98 -1.95 -31.56
N PHE A 179 27.40 -0.83 -32.03
CA PHE A 179 27.94 -0.07 -33.19
C PHE A 179 29.33 0.48 -32.92
N THR A 180 29.60 1.01 -31.74
CA THR A 180 30.92 1.53 -31.35
C THR A 180 31.96 0.42 -31.27
N VAL A 181 31.62 -0.75 -30.75
CA VAL A 181 32.51 -1.90 -30.64
C VAL A 181 32.86 -2.43 -32.05
N VAL A 182 31.84 -2.60 -32.91
CA VAL A 182 32.04 -3.08 -34.31
C VAL A 182 32.90 -2.11 -35.12
N LYS A 183 32.67 -0.80 -35.01
CA LYS A 183 33.46 0.23 -35.68
C LYS A 183 34.93 0.22 -35.20
N PHE A 184 35.13 0.05 -33.89
CA PHE A 184 36.46 0.00 -33.30
C PHE A 184 37.25 -1.25 -33.73
N VAL A 185 36.60 -2.41 -33.84
CA VAL A 185 37.21 -3.66 -34.31
C VAL A 185 37.56 -3.56 -35.80
N LYS A 186 36.68 -2.96 -36.63
CA LYS A 186 36.89 -2.83 -38.07
C LYS A 186 37.99 -1.83 -38.42
N ASN A 187 38.26 -0.82 -37.58
CA ASN A 187 39.35 0.16 -37.79
C ASN A 187 40.73 -0.35 -37.35
N LYS A 188 40.80 -1.54 -36.76
CA LYS A 188 42.05 -2.12 -36.22
C LYS A 188 42.63 -3.24 -37.08
N ASN A 189 41.89 -3.64 -38.12
CA ASN A 189 42.34 -4.52 -39.23
C ASN A 189 42.53 -3.68 -40.49
#